data_158e6cd9cc66f5295eedf6ca7ce253fb
#
_entry.id   158e6cd9cc66f5295eedf6ca7ce253fb
#
_cell.length_a   1.000
_cell.length_b   1.000
_cell.length_c   1.000
_cell.angle_alpha   90.00
_cell.angle_beta   90.00
_cell.angle_gamma   90.00
#
_symmetry.space_group_name_H-M   'P 1'
#
loop_
_entity.id
_entity.type
_entity.pdbx_description
1 polymer ?
#
loop_
_entity_poly.entity_id
_entity_poly.type
_entity_poly.pdbx_seq_one_letter_code
_entity_poly.pdbx_strand_id
1 'polypeptide(L)'
;MKIRMHNGSRLLSLLLAVVLVFTLTVPALAADKPQDMNLRIAVMSDLHYLSPDMIADTADFEHALNSDRKLLKESSAILYEKFEQVRADKPDILLVSGDLTKDGEQECHAALAKQLQQLQQDIPGLKIYVINGNHDIRNYNAKNFNTPDGKAVPATRTHPEDFKRIYDFVYSD
;
A
#
# COMPACT_ATOMS: atom_id res chain seq x y z
N MET A 1 -1.74 -76.06 -44.43
CA MET A 1 -1.38 -74.71 -44.87
C MET A 1 -1.01 -73.89 -43.61
N LYS A 2 0.30 -73.70 -43.32
CA LYS A 2 0.75 -72.94 -42.13
C LYS A 2 0.86 -71.47 -42.50
N ILE A 3 0.01 -70.64 -41.98
CA ILE A 3 0.10 -69.17 -42.17
C ILE A 3 1.28 -68.68 -41.35
N ARG A 4 2.33 -68.28 -42.02
CA ARG A 4 3.55 -67.68 -41.43
C ARG A 4 3.20 -66.18 -41.15
N MET A 5 2.77 -65.84 -39.94
CA MET A 5 2.54 -64.45 -39.55
C MET A 5 3.87 -63.71 -39.54
N HIS A 6 3.95 -62.67 -40.35
CA HIS A 6 5.12 -61.82 -40.51
C HIS A 6 5.45 -61.09 -39.22
N ASN A 7 6.72 -61.13 -38.79
CA ASN A 7 7.21 -60.43 -37.61
C ASN A 7 6.90 -58.91 -37.62
N GLY A 8 6.65 -58.32 -38.79
CA GLY A 8 6.26 -56.92 -38.93
C GLY A 8 4.92 -56.53 -38.32
N SER A 9 3.93 -57.46 -38.32
CA SER A 9 2.62 -57.16 -37.71
C SER A 9 2.68 -57.12 -36.18
N ARG A 10 3.55 -57.93 -35.57
CA ARG A 10 3.76 -57.95 -34.12
C ARG A 10 4.51 -56.70 -33.66
N LEU A 11 5.51 -56.21 -34.45
CA LEU A 11 6.22 -54.99 -34.16
C LEU A 11 5.30 -53.75 -34.26
N LEU A 12 4.43 -53.73 -35.28
CA LEU A 12 3.45 -52.64 -35.46
C LEU A 12 2.44 -52.61 -34.33
N SER A 13 1.92 -53.78 -33.86
CA SER A 13 1.01 -53.86 -32.74
C SER A 13 1.65 -53.42 -31.41
N LEU A 14 2.92 -53.77 -31.21
CA LEU A 14 3.70 -53.31 -30.03
C LEU A 14 3.92 -51.80 -30.03
N LEU A 15 4.27 -51.25 -31.19
CA LEU A 15 4.43 -49.82 -31.35
C LEU A 15 3.14 -49.05 -31.12
N LEU A 16 1.99 -49.54 -31.63
CA LEU A 16 0.69 -48.97 -31.40
C LEU A 16 0.27 -49.02 -29.91
N ALA A 17 0.55 -50.10 -29.22
CA ALA A 17 0.28 -50.25 -27.79
C ALA A 17 1.14 -49.29 -26.94
N VAL A 18 2.42 -49.11 -27.30
CA VAL A 18 3.30 -48.15 -26.61
C VAL A 18 2.83 -46.71 -26.81
N VAL A 19 2.44 -46.34 -28.05
CA VAL A 19 1.90 -45.00 -28.33
C VAL A 19 0.59 -44.76 -27.56
N LEU A 20 -0.30 -45.79 -27.47
CA LEU A 20 -1.55 -45.68 -26.74
C LEU A 20 -1.31 -45.50 -25.24
N VAL A 21 -0.36 -46.20 -24.66
CA VAL A 21 0.03 -46.04 -23.25
C VAL A 21 0.59 -44.67 -22.97
N PHE A 22 1.44 -44.14 -23.88
CA PHE A 22 1.98 -42.76 -23.74
C PHE A 22 0.91 -41.69 -23.85
N THR A 23 -0.13 -41.87 -24.68
CA THR A 23 -1.24 -40.91 -24.79
C THR A 23 -2.18 -40.96 -23.58
N LEU A 24 -2.27 -42.08 -22.86
CA LEU A 24 -3.08 -42.19 -21.65
C LEU A 24 -2.37 -41.73 -20.37
N THR A 25 -1.02 -41.56 -20.42
CA THR A 25 -0.24 -41.12 -19.27
C THR A 25 0.17 -39.65 -19.35
N VAL A 26 -0.30 -38.89 -20.36
CA VAL A 26 -0.17 -37.43 -20.29
C VAL A 26 -1.05 -37.00 -19.11
N PRO A 27 -0.48 -36.58 -17.98
CA PRO A 27 -1.30 -35.98 -16.94
C PRO A 27 -2.03 -34.83 -17.64
N ALA A 28 -3.36 -34.87 -17.62
CA ALA A 28 -4.11 -33.69 -17.97
C ALA A 28 -3.46 -32.57 -17.16
N LEU A 29 -2.78 -31.62 -17.81
CA LEU A 29 -2.44 -30.36 -17.17
C LEU A 29 -3.81 -29.85 -16.71
N ALA A 30 -4.12 -30.16 -15.45
CA ALA A 30 -5.23 -29.51 -14.79
C ALA A 30 -4.89 -28.05 -14.92
N ALA A 31 -5.57 -27.35 -15.83
CA ALA A 31 -5.55 -25.91 -15.81
C ALA A 31 -5.90 -25.56 -14.36
N ASP A 32 -4.92 -25.00 -13.63
CA ASP A 32 -5.17 -24.52 -12.30
C ASP A 32 -6.47 -23.71 -12.38
N LYS A 33 -7.49 -24.20 -11.69
CA LYS A 33 -8.71 -23.40 -11.54
C LYS A 33 -8.22 -22.04 -11.09
N PRO A 34 -8.73 -20.93 -11.65
CA PRO A 34 -8.40 -19.61 -11.15
C PRO A 34 -8.57 -19.67 -9.64
N GLN A 35 -7.45 -19.54 -8.91
CA GLN A 35 -7.50 -19.50 -7.46
C GLN A 35 -8.41 -18.31 -7.17
N ASP A 36 -9.49 -18.55 -6.44
CA ASP A 36 -10.44 -17.50 -6.04
C ASP A 36 -9.65 -16.52 -5.17
N MET A 37 -9.07 -15.51 -5.82
CA MET A 37 -8.25 -14.52 -5.15
C MET A 37 -9.18 -13.54 -4.46
N ASN A 38 -9.56 -13.85 -3.24
CA ASN A 38 -10.23 -12.90 -2.35
C ASN A 38 -9.25 -11.83 -1.92
N LEU A 39 -9.03 -10.82 -2.80
CA LEU A 39 -8.17 -9.70 -2.51
C LEU A 39 -8.92 -8.70 -1.61
N ARG A 40 -8.37 -8.43 -0.42
CA ARG A 40 -8.88 -7.41 0.50
C ARG A 40 -8.11 -6.11 0.30
N ILE A 41 -8.83 -5.06 -0.03
CA ILE A 41 -8.26 -3.72 -0.25
C ILE A 41 -8.85 -2.78 0.79
N ALA A 42 -7.99 -2.15 1.58
CA ALA A 42 -8.34 -1.01 2.41
C ALA A 42 -8.03 0.29 1.69
N VAL A 43 -8.87 1.29 1.86
CA VAL A 43 -8.68 2.62 1.27
C VAL A 43 -8.78 3.68 2.36
N MET A 44 -7.82 4.59 2.37
CA MET A 44 -7.80 5.77 3.24
C MET A 44 -7.59 7.02 2.38
N SER A 45 -8.28 8.11 2.71
CA SER A 45 -8.18 9.39 2.00
C SER A 45 -8.28 10.54 2.99
N ASP A 46 -7.76 11.71 2.62
CA ASP A 46 -7.96 12.96 3.35
C ASP A 46 -7.56 12.86 4.83
N LEU A 47 -6.39 12.32 5.10
CA LEU A 47 -5.88 12.12 6.47
C LEU A 47 -5.65 13.46 7.17
N HIS A 48 -5.23 14.47 6.42
CA HIS A 48 -4.86 15.81 6.91
C HIS A 48 -4.07 15.74 8.22
N TYR A 49 -3.12 14.80 8.26
CA TYR A 49 -2.32 14.53 9.45
C TYR A 49 -1.44 15.72 9.80
N LEU A 50 -1.52 16.15 11.04
CA LEU A 50 -0.59 17.10 11.65
C LEU A 50 0.16 16.40 12.79
N SER A 51 1.50 16.38 12.70
CA SER A 51 2.33 15.73 13.71
C SER A 51 2.15 16.41 15.07
N PRO A 52 2.02 15.64 16.17
CA PRO A 52 2.00 16.21 17.52
C PRO A 52 3.22 17.08 17.83
N ASP A 53 4.37 16.80 17.21
CA ASP A 53 5.59 17.61 17.39
C ASP A 53 5.49 19.02 16.79
N MET A 54 4.48 19.26 15.95
CA MET A 54 4.22 20.58 15.32
C MET A 54 3.08 21.34 15.99
N ILE A 55 2.52 20.81 17.08
CA ILE A 55 1.37 21.36 17.80
C ILE A 55 1.82 21.88 19.17
N ALA A 56 1.34 23.07 19.52
CA ALA A 56 1.40 23.59 20.88
C ALA A 56 0.09 24.33 21.22
N ASP A 57 -0.28 24.38 22.49
CA ASP A 57 -1.47 25.10 22.95
C ASP A 57 -1.21 26.62 22.89
N THR A 58 -1.37 27.20 21.70
CA THR A 58 -1.09 28.60 21.40
C THR A 58 -2.31 29.26 20.75
N ALA A 59 -2.38 30.60 20.85
CA ALA A 59 -3.46 31.36 20.20
C ALA A 59 -3.48 31.17 18.66
N ASP A 60 -2.32 31.04 18.05
CA ASP A 60 -2.20 30.82 16.60
C ASP A 60 -2.71 29.42 16.20
N PHE A 61 -2.45 28.41 17.03
CA PHE A 61 -3.00 27.07 16.78
C PHE A 61 -4.52 27.04 17.01
N GLU A 62 -5.03 27.66 18.08
CA GLU A 62 -6.46 27.79 18.31
C GLU A 62 -7.16 28.54 17.17
N HIS A 63 -6.52 29.58 16.62
CA HIS A 63 -7.03 30.27 15.45
C HIS A 63 -7.10 29.32 14.23
N ALA A 64 -6.06 28.51 14.01
CA ALA A 64 -6.05 27.51 12.93
C ALA A 64 -7.18 26.49 13.10
N LEU A 65 -7.39 25.98 14.30
CA LEU A 65 -8.49 25.04 14.61
C LEU A 65 -9.87 25.64 14.30
N ASN A 66 -10.08 26.90 14.68
CA ASN A 66 -11.38 27.56 14.50
C ASN A 66 -11.63 28.01 13.05
N SER A 67 -10.58 28.14 12.25
CA SER A 67 -10.65 28.59 10.84
C SER A 67 -10.70 27.43 9.85
N ASP A 68 -10.45 26.20 10.28
CA ASP A 68 -10.42 25.00 9.44
C ASP A 68 -11.52 24.01 9.91
N ARG A 69 -12.01 23.17 9.00
CA ARG A 69 -12.96 22.09 9.33
C ARG A 69 -12.26 20.79 9.69
N LYS A 70 -10.93 20.74 9.58
CA LYS A 70 -10.11 19.57 9.84
C LYS A 70 -9.97 19.37 11.35
N LEU A 71 -10.04 18.12 11.79
CA LEU A 71 -9.80 17.73 13.18
C LEU A 71 -8.29 17.64 13.45
N LEU A 72 -7.58 18.78 13.34
CA LEU A 72 -6.13 18.83 13.37
C LEU A 72 -5.54 18.32 14.70
N LYS A 73 -6.16 18.67 15.83
CA LYS A 73 -5.73 18.26 17.16
C LYS A 73 -5.86 16.75 17.34
N GLU A 74 -6.92 16.17 16.79
CA GLU A 74 -7.26 14.75 16.89
C GLU A 74 -6.67 13.91 15.77
N SER A 75 -6.07 14.53 14.75
CA SER A 75 -5.64 13.82 13.53
C SER A 75 -4.69 12.66 13.81
N SER A 76 -3.79 12.81 14.77
CA SER A 76 -2.86 11.75 15.18
C SER A 76 -3.57 10.57 15.85
N ALA A 77 -4.54 10.85 16.74
CA ALA A 77 -5.31 9.81 17.41
C ALA A 77 -6.23 9.07 16.43
N ILE A 78 -6.86 9.81 15.50
CA ILE A 78 -7.71 9.25 14.46
C ILE A 78 -6.86 8.32 13.56
N LEU A 79 -5.67 8.77 13.16
CA LEU A 79 -4.76 7.98 12.32
C LEU A 79 -4.31 6.70 13.04
N TYR A 80 -3.96 6.80 14.32
CA TYR A 80 -3.59 5.65 15.15
C TYR A 80 -4.71 4.60 15.15
N GLU A 81 -5.94 4.98 15.46
CA GLU A 81 -7.09 4.08 15.49
C GLU A 81 -7.39 3.45 14.12
N LYS A 82 -7.18 4.22 13.03
CA LYS A 82 -7.31 3.67 11.67
C LYS A 82 -6.25 2.61 11.38
N PHE A 83 -5.03 2.82 11.82
CA PHE A 83 -3.98 1.82 11.65
C PHE A 83 -4.22 0.58 12.50
N GLU A 84 -4.79 0.71 13.71
CA GLU A 84 -5.23 -0.45 14.50
C GLU A 84 -6.32 -1.25 13.78
N GLN A 85 -7.27 -0.58 13.12
CA GLN A 85 -8.27 -1.26 12.28
C GLN A 85 -7.61 -2.00 11.12
N VAL A 86 -6.65 -1.37 10.42
CA VAL A 86 -5.92 -2.02 9.32
C VAL A 86 -5.13 -3.23 9.82
N ARG A 87 -4.52 -3.16 11.02
CA ARG A 87 -3.85 -4.31 11.68
C ARG A 87 -4.81 -5.46 11.96
N ALA A 88 -6.01 -5.14 12.44
CA ALA A 88 -7.05 -6.14 12.73
C ALA A 88 -7.58 -6.80 11.44
N ASP A 89 -7.84 -5.99 10.41
CA ASP A 89 -8.43 -6.44 9.15
C ASP A 89 -7.42 -7.17 8.25
N LYS A 90 -6.12 -6.89 8.39
CA LYS A 90 -5.02 -7.47 7.59
C LYS A 90 -5.34 -7.48 6.10
N PRO A 91 -5.51 -6.33 5.46
CA PRO A 91 -5.75 -6.27 4.03
C PRO A 91 -4.50 -6.70 3.25
N ASP A 92 -4.70 -7.11 2.01
CA ASP A 92 -3.59 -7.41 1.08
C ASP A 92 -3.00 -6.11 0.51
N ILE A 93 -3.85 -5.09 0.34
CA ILE A 93 -3.48 -3.79 -0.20
C ILE A 93 -4.07 -2.67 0.67
N LEU A 94 -3.25 -1.66 0.96
CA LEU A 94 -3.68 -0.38 1.51
C LEU A 94 -3.42 0.72 0.48
N LEU A 95 -4.48 1.39 0.05
CA LEU A 95 -4.40 2.58 -0.82
C LEU A 95 -4.58 3.83 0.05
N VAL A 96 -3.64 4.77 -0.02
CA VAL A 96 -3.71 6.06 0.66
C VAL A 96 -3.74 7.16 -0.39
N SER A 97 -4.94 7.74 -0.62
CA SER A 97 -5.22 8.56 -1.80
C SER A 97 -5.28 10.05 -1.49
N GLY A 98 -4.13 10.65 -1.24
CA GLY A 98 -3.95 12.09 -1.19
C GLY A 98 -4.45 12.81 0.06
N ASP A 99 -4.13 14.08 0.14
CA ASP A 99 -4.33 14.97 1.28
C ASP A 99 -3.87 14.34 2.61
N LEU A 100 -2.62 13.83 2.54
CA LEU A 100 -2.00 13.04 3.59
C LEU A 100 -1.69 13.86 4.82
N THR A 101 -1.25 15.11 4.59
CA THR A 101 -0.85 16.05 5.64
C THR A 101 -1.74 17.28 5.62
N LYS A 102 -1.66 18.08 6.68
CA LYS A 102 -2.48 19.29 6.78
C LYS A 102 -2.28 20.21 5.57
N ASP A 103 -1.04 20.60 5.29
CA ASP A 103 -0.69 21.50 4.20
C ASP A 103 0.71 21.21 3.61
N GLY A 104 1.13 19.95 3.55
CA GLY A 104 2.38 19.54 2.92
C GLY A 104 3.62 19.80 3.76
N GLU A 105 3.47 19.81 5.09
CA GLU A 105 4.59 19.89 6.03
C GLU A 105 5.48 18.65 5.87
N GLN A 106 6.77 18.86 5.56
CA GLN A 106 7.72 17.78 5.29
C GLN A 106 7.91 16.88 6.51
N GLU A 107 7.87 17.44 7.72
CA GLU A 107 7.96 16.70 8.97
C GLU A 107 6.73 15.79 9.17
N CYS A 108 5.53 16.26 8.80
CA CYS A 108 4.31 15.44 8.84
C CYS A 108 4.39 14.28 7.85
N HIS A 109 4.85 14.52 6.63
CA HIS A 109 5.08 13.45 5.66
C HIS A 109 6.09 12.41 6.16
N ALA A 110 7.21 12.86 6.75
CA ALA A 110 8.22 11.96 7.29
C ALA A 110 7.67 11.12 8.45
N ALA A 111 6.89 11.73 9.35
CA ALA A 111 6.25 11.03 10.45
C ALA A 111 5.20 10.01 9.99
N LEU A 112 4.38 10.38 9.00
CA LEU A 112 3.40 9.48 8.39
C LEU A 112 4.07 8.31 7.68
N ALA A 113 5.10 8.59 6.87
CA ALA A 113 5.86 7.55 6.16
C ALA A 113 6.44 6.50 7.12
N LYS A 114 7.00 6.96 8.25
CA LYS A 114 7.50 6.05 9.30
C LYS A 114 6.41 5.15 9.88
N GLN A 115 5.21 5.69 10.09
CA GLN A 115 4.06 4.91 10.59
C GLN A 115 3.58 3.89 9.55
N LEU A 116 3.55 4.26 8.27
CA LEU A 116 3.21 3.34 7.17
C LEU A 116 4.24 2.22 7.01
N GLN A 117 5.53 2.54 7.13
CA GLN A 117 6.60 1.53 7.14
C GLN A 117 6.43 0.53 8.31
N GLN A 118 6.11 1.05 9.50
CA GLN A 118 5.83 0.19 10.66
C GLN A 118 4.62 -0.71 10.40
N LEU A 119 3.54 -0.17 9.83
CA LEU A 119 2.35 -0.95 9.48
C LEU A 119 2.67 -2.07 8.48
N GLN A 120 3.53 -1.81 7.51
CA GLN A 120 4.00 -2.81 6.55
C GLN A 120 4.82 -3.93 7.21
N GLN A 121 5.60 -3.59 8.24
CA GLN A 121 6.33 -4.58 9.05
C GLN A 121 5.39 -5.42 9.92
N ASP A 122 4.37 -4.78 10.50
CA ASP A 122 3.39 -5.43 11.38
C ASP A 122 2.47 -6.41 10.63
N ILE A 123 2.25 -6.20 9.32
CA ILE A 123 1.36 -7.01 8.48
C ILE A 123 2.17 -7.62 7.32
N PRO A 124 2.73 -8.83 7.48
CA PRO A 124 3.51 -9.48 6.43
C PRO A 124 2.72 -9.62 5.13
N GLY A 125 3.29 -9.15 4.03
CA GLY A 125 2.67 -9.21 2.69
C GLY A 125 1.79 -8.01 2.33
N LEU A 126 1.53 -7.08 3.25
CA LEU A 126 0.79 -5.85 2.96
C LEU A 126 1.52 -5.02 1.89
N LYS A 127 0.79 -4.71 0.82
CA LYS A 127 1.22 -3.74 -0.21
C LYS A 127 0.61 -2.38 0.12
N ILE A 128 1.44 -1.34 0.22
CA ILE A 128 0.96 0.03 0.45
C ILE A 128 1.22 0.85 -0.80
N TYR A 129 0.22 1.63 -1.22
CA TYR A 129 0.35 2.59 -2.31
C TYR A 129 -0.11 3.96 -1.82
N VAL A 130 0.71 4.97 -2.07
CA VAL A 130 0.47 6.35 -1.62
C VAL A 130 0.53 7.27 -2.81
N ILE A 131 -0.42 8.18 -2.92
CA ILE A 131 -0.37 9.30 -3.86
C ILE A 131 -0.56 10.62 -3.11
N ASN A 132 -0.01 11.70 -3.63
CA ASN A 132 -0.24 13.03 -3.07
C ASN A 132 -1.59 13.61 -3.50
N GLY A 133 -2.19 14.43 -2.63
CA GLY A 133 -3.30 15.31 -2.94
C GLY A 133 -2.85 16.75 -3.19
N ASN A 134 -3.80 17.66 -3.26
CA ASN A 134 -3.52 19.07 -3.49
C ASN A 134 -2.94 19.79 -2.25
N HIS A 135 -3.15 19.25 -1.04
CA HIS A 135 -2.54 19.78 0.17
C HIS A 135 -1.07 19.41 0.31
N ASP A 136 -0.60 18.32 -0.27
CA ASP A 136 0.66 17.66 0.07
C ASP A 136 1.92 18.27 -0.55
N ILE A 137 1.79 18.94 -1.71
CA ILE A 137 2.93 19.38 -2.52
C ILE A 137 2.91 20.88 -2.72
N ARG A 138 4.06 21.54 -2.43
CA ARG A 138 4.29 22.97 -2.64
C ARG A 138 3.26 23.90 -2.00
N ASN A 139 2.65 23.48 -0.91
CA ASN A 139 1.61 24.26 -0.24
C ASN A 139 2.23 25.37 0.62
N TYR A 140 1.83 26.60 0.36
CA TYR A 140 2.32 27.79 1.09
C TYR A 140 1.70 27.96 2.48
N ASN A 141 0.69 27.17 2.82
CA ASN A 141 0.01 27.20 4.12
C ASN A 141 0.68 26.27 5.16
N ALA A 142 1.75 25.55 4.76
CA ALA A 142 2.50 24.69 5.67
C ALA A 142 3.05 25.51 6.85
N LYS A 143 2.68 25.11 8.08
CA LYS A 143 3.04 25.82 9.31
C LYS A 143 3.46 24.87 10.42
N ASN A 144 4.40 25.36 11.24
CA ASN A 144 4.72 24.80 12.54
C ASN A 144 4.13 25.70 13.63
N PHE A 145 3.31 25.14 14.52
CA PHE A 145 2.69 25.82 15.64
C PHE A 145 3.45 25.62 16.96
N ASN A 146 4.39 24.67 17.00
CA ASN A 146 5.22 24.41 18.16
C ASN A 146 6.52 25.24 18.10
N THR A 147 6.43 26.47 18.56
CA THR A 147 7.51 27.45 18.55
C THR A 147 7.71 28.06 19.93
N PRO A 148 8.92 28.50 20.29
CA PRO A 148 9.22 29.06 21.61
C PRO A 148 8.41 30.30 21.98
N ASP A 149 8.02 31.10 20.99
CA ASP A 149 7.24 32.33 21.21
C ASP A 149 5.72 32.14 21.00
N GLY A 150 5.30 30.93 20.71
CA GLY A 150 3.88 30.58 20.50
C GLY A 150 3.30 31.08 19.19
N LYS A 151 4.11 31.61 18.28
CA LYS A 151 3.64 32.09 16.97
C LYS A 151 3.84 31.05 15.91
N ALA A 152 2.84 30.86 15.07
CA ALA A 152 2.96 29.97 13.92
C ALA A 152 4.00 30.49 12.92
N VAL A 153 4.95 29.63 12.54
CA VAL A 153 5.96 29.95 11.53
C VAL A 153 5.78 29.05 10.30
N PRO A 154 6.25 29.47 9.11
CA PRO A 154 6.27 28.62 7.94
C PRO A 154 7.06 27.32 8.23
N ALA A 155 6.49 26.17 7.92
CA ALA A 155 7.18 24.88 7.94
C ALA A 155 7.89 24.60 6.62
N THR A 156 8.84 23.66 6.65
CA THR A 156 9.45 23.15 5.42
C THR A 156 8.37 22.47 4.58
N ARG A 157 8.21 22.95 3.35
CA ARG A 157 7.23 22.44 2.40
C ARG A 157 7.79 21.25 1.65
N THR A 158 6.95 20.27 1.40
CA THR A 158 7.28 19.10 0.58
C THR A 158 7.23 19.47 -0.90
N HIS A 159 8.32 19.19 -1.62
CA HIS A 159 8.38 19.27 -3.08
C HIS A 159 8.20 17.85 -3.69
N PRO A 160 7.93 17.72 -5.00
CA PRO A 160 7.74 16.40 -5.62
C PRO A 160 8.90 15.43 -5.40
N GLU A 161 10.14 15.93 -5.45
CA GLU A 161 11.35 15.16 -5.17
C GLU A 161 11.46 14.72 -3.71
N ASP A 162 11.02 15.54 -2.76
CA ASP A 162 10.94 15.17 -1.35
C ASP A 162 9.89 14.08 -1.11
N PHE A 163 8.70 14.25 -1.72
CA PHE A 163 7.64 13.26 -1.64
C PHE A 163 8.11 11.90 -2.13
N LYS A 164 8.73 11.88 -3.33
CA LYS A 164 9.31 10.65 -3.88
C LYS A 164 10.32 10.02 -2.92
N ARG A 165 11.20 10.81 -2.34
CA ARG A 165 12.24 10.33 -1.40
C ARG A 165 11.65 9.82 -0.09
N ILE A 166 10.63 10.51 0.46
CA ILE A 166 10.00 10.15 1.74
C ILE A 166 9.21 8.84 1.60
N TYR A 167 8.53 8.64 0.47
CA TYR A 167 7.71 7.45 0.20
C TYR A 167 8.39 6.45 -0.75
N ASP A 168 9.72 6.49 -0.87
CA ASP A 168 10.48 5.60 -1.75
C ASP A 168 10.19 4.11 -1.50
N PHE A 169 9.99 3.74 -0.24
CA PHE A 169 9.65 2.38 0.18
C PHE A 169 8.34 1.83 -0.42
N VAL A 170 7.48 2.71 -0.95
CA VAL A 170 6.22 2.35 -1.61
C VAL A 170 6.43 2.12 -3.11
N TYR A 171 7.48 2.73 -3.70
CA TYR A 171 7.73 2.77 -5.14
C TYR A 171 8.97 1.98 -5.57
N SER A 172 9.79 1.52 -4.61
CA SER A 172 10.93 0.64 -4.87
C SER A 172 10.49 -0.82 -4.76
N ASP A 173 10.66 -1.58 -5.85
CA ASP A 173 10.47 -3.03 -5.90
C ASP A 173 11.55 -3.78 -5.11
#